data_7578325fece972e8ce3dd74b46b5a25e
#
_entry.id   7578325fece972e8ce3dd74b46b5a25e
#
_cell.length_a   1.000
_cell.length_b   1.000
_cell.length_c   1.000
_cell.angle_alpha   90.00
_cell.angle_beta   90.00
_cell.angle_gamma   90.00
#
_symmetry.space_group_name_H-M   'P 1'
#
loop_
_entity.id
_entity.type
_entity.pdbx_description
1 polymer ?
#
loop_
_entity_poly.entity_id
_entity_poly.type
_entity_poly.pdbx_seq_one_letter_code
_entity_poly.pdbx_strand_id
1 'polypeptide(L)'
;MVEGGRPGLESPNKDGSADLGMMQINTLWIAPLARHTGQPESMVRRRLLHDPCFNIATAGAIVRIYLNRANGNLMQAIGDYHSHTPVRNSSYRLKVLEAAGRLAQRFPHILVRRADQLHR
;
A
#
# COMPACT_ATOMS: atom_id res chain seq x y z
N MET A 1 -21.03 -3.62 4.08
CA MET A 1 -20.22 -4.30 3.09
C MET A 1 -19.18 -3.36 2.51
N VAL A 2 -18.01 -3.84 2.30
CA VAL A 2 -16.97 -3.04 1.69
C VAL A 2 -17.15 -3.04 0.19
N GLU A 3 -17.22 -1.86 -0.38
CA GLU A 3 -17.38 -1.73 -1.82
C GLU A 3 -16.08 -1.46 -2.55
N GLY A 4 -15.01 -1.35 -1.84
CA GLY A 4 -13.72 -1.10 -2.43
C GLY A 4 -12.99 -2.36 -2.76
N GLY A 5 -11.76 -2.47 -2.30
CA GLY A 5 -10.90 -3.59 -2.62
C GLY A 5 -11.29 -4.89 -1.93
N ARG A 6 -10.93 -5.96 -2.54
CA ARG A 6 -11.04 -7.31 -2.00
C ARG A 6 -9.96 -8.17 -2.65
N PRO A 7 -9.64 -9.33 -2.07
CA PRO A 7 -8.70 -10.25 -2.73
C PRO A 7 -9.21 -10.59 -4.13
N GLY A 8 -8.31 -10.58 -5.10
CA GLY A 8 -8.62 -10.90 -6.49
C GLY A 8 -9.17 -9.77 -7.32
N LEU A 9 -9.46 -8.61 -6.72
CA LEU A 9 -9.99 -7.48 -7.49
C LEU A 9 -8.84 -6.72 -8.18
N GLU A 10 -8.91 -6.62 -9.48
CA GLU A 10 -8.00 -5.82 -10.28
C GLU A 10 -8.79 -4.72 -10.95
N SER A 11 -8.43 -3.47 -10.67
CA SER A 11 -9.14 -2.30 -11.19
C SER A 11 -8.24 -1.53 -12.14
N PRO A 12 -8.46 -1.64 -13.46
CA PRO A 12 -7.61 -0.94 -14.42
C PRO A 12 -7.81 0.57 -14.36
N ASN A 13 -6.74 1.30 -14.61
CA ASN A 13 -6.73 2.76 -14.67
C ASN A 13 -6.50 3.24 -16.10
N LYS A 14 -6.82 4.51 -16.35
CA LYS A 14 -6.69 5.08 -17.69
C LYS A 14 -5.25 5.17 -18.16
N ASP A 15 -4.30 5.24 -17.25
CA ASP A 15 -2.87 5.37 -17.59
C ASP A 15 -2.17 4.03 -17.88
N GLY A 16 -2.94 2.94 -17.92
CA GLY A 16 -2.38 1.61 -18.16
C GLY A 16 -1.97 0.88 -16.90
N SER A 17 -1.96 1.54 -15.75
CA SER A 17 -1.74 0.87 -14.48
C SER A 17 -3.02 0.19 -14.01
N ALA A 18 -2.92 -0.56 -12.92
CA ALA A 18 -4.09 -1.15 -12.26
C ALA A 18 -3.89 -1.09 -10.76
N ASP A 19 -5.00 -1.13 -10.02
CA ASP A 19 -4.98 -1.21 -8.57
C ASP A 19 -5.38 -2.64 -8.17
N LEU A 20 -4.61 -3.22 -7.25
CA LEU A 20 -4.67 -4.64 -6.98
C LEU A 20 -5.10 -4.95 -5.55
N GLY A 21 -6.08 -5.83 -5.43
CA GLY A 21 -6.41 -6.52 -4.19
C GLY A 21 -7.12 -5.68 -3.14
N MET A 22 -6.97 -6.12 -1.90
CA MET A 22 -7.72 -5.60 -0.75
C MET A 22 -7.58 -4.08 -0.60
N MET A 23 -6.36 -3.57 -0.66
CA MET A 23 -6.09 -2.13 -0.47
C MET A 23 -5.93 -1.39 -1.78
N GLN A 24 -6.14 -2.06 -2.91
CA GLN A 24 -6.02 -1.46 -4.24
C GLN A 24 -4.66 -0.80 -4.43
N ILE A 25 -3.61 -1.61 -4.27
CA ILE A 25 -2.24 -1.17 -4.44
C ILE A 25 -1.93 -1.01 -5.93
N ASN A 26 -1.42 0.16 -6.31
CA ASN A 26 -1.10 0.44 -7.70
C ASN A 26 0.06 -0.41 -8.20
N THR A 27 -0.02 -0.82 -9.46
CA THR A 27 1.02 -1.66 -10.08
C THR A 27 2.38 -0.96 -10.17
N LEU A 28 2.45 0.35 -9.96
CA LEU A 28 3.73 1.07 -9.89
C LEU A 28 4.63 0.54 -8.76
N TRP A 29 4.05 -0.06 -7.73
CA TRP A 29 4.80 -0.59 -6.60
C TRP A 29 5.39 -1.96 -6.85
N ILE A 30 5.03 -2.62 -7.97
CA ILE A 30 5.51 -3.99 -8.23
C ILE A 30 7.02 -4.02 -8.39
N ALA A 31 7.60 -3.14 -9.18
CA ALA A 31 9.05 -3.16 -9.41
C ALA A 31 9.85 -2.90 -8.13
N PRO A 32 9.53 -1.87 -7.32
CA PRO A 32 10.22 -1.69 -6.03
C PRO A 32 10.07 -2.90 -5.10
N LEU A 33 8.87 -3.48 -5.03
CA LEU A 33 8.64 -4.67 -4.20
C LEU A 33 9.44 -5.87 -4.68
N ALA A 34 9.52 -6.07 -5.99
CA ALA A 34 10.29 -7.16 -6.57
C ALA A 34 11.78 -7.02 -6.21
N ARG A 35 12.30 -5.80 -6.31
CA ARG A 35 13.68 -5.53 -5.93
C ARG A 35 13.93 -5.80 -4.45
N HIS A 36 13.00 -5.38 -3.61
CA HIS A 36 13.14 -5.53 -2.17
C HIS A 36 13.04 -6.99 -1.72
N THR A 37 12.08 -7.72 -2.29
CA THR A 37 11.82 -9.10 -1.87
C THR A 37 12.68 -10.13 -2.59
N GLY A 38 13.32 -9.75 -3.68
CA GLY A 38 14.05 -10.69 -4.53
C GLY A 38 13.14 -11.63 -5.31
N GLN A 39 11.85 -11.32 -5.41
CA GLN A 39 10.88 -12.14 -6.12
C GLN A 39 10.61 -11.58 -7.51
N PRO A 40 10.24 -12.43 -8.48
CA PRO A 40 9.84 -11.97 -9.81
C PRO A 40 8.61 -11.03 -9.72
N GLU A 41 8.53 -10.08 -10.64
CA GLU A 41 7.39 -9.15 -10.67
C GLU A 41 6.05 -9.86 -10.81
N SER A 42 6.01 -10.96 -11.57
CA SER A 42 4.79 -11.74 -11.72
C SER A 42 4.32 -12.34 -10.39
N MET A 43 5.25 -12.76 -9.55
CA MET A 43 4.94 -13.28 -8.22
C MET A 43 4.42 -12.18 -7.31
N VAL A 44 5.09 -11.03 -7.32
CA VAL A 44 4.67 -9.86 -6.51
C VAL A 44 3.27 -9.43 -6.93
N ARG A 45 3.01 -9.35 -8.23
CA ARG A 45 1.68 -8.99 -8.73
C ARG A 45 0.62 -9.96 -8.22
N ARG A 46 0.89 -11.26 -8.31
CA ARG A 46 -0.04 -12.27 -7.84
C ARG A 46 -0.32 -12.15 -6.34
N ARG A 47 0.73 -11.91 -5.55
CA ARG A 47 0.58 -11.75 -4.11
C ARG A 47 -0.20 -10.49 -3.76
N LEU A 48 0.06 -9.37 -4.44
CA LEU A 48 -0.73 -8.15 -4.21
C LEU A 48 -2.19 -8.38 -4.53
N LEU A 49 -2.47 -9.15 -5.58
CA LEU A 49 -3.84 -9.38 -6.03
C LEU A 49 -4.60 -10.32 -5.08
N HIS A 50 -3.97 -11.40 -4.65
CA HIS A 50 -4.67 -12.50 -4.00
C HIS A 50 -4.35 -12.71 -2.52
N ASP A 51 -3.23 -12.19 -2.02
CA ASP A 51 -2.82 -12.38 -0.62
C ASP A 51 -3.14 -11.12 0.18
N PRO A 52 -4.22 -11.12 0.96
CA PRO A 52 -4.61 -9.92 1.70
C PRO A 52 -3.56 -9.50 2.74
N CYS A 53 -2.87 -10.44 3.35
CA CYS A 53 -1.83 -10.09 4.34
C CYS A 53 -0.67 -9.37 3.68
N PHE A 54 -0.20 -9.87 2.55
CA PHE A 54 0.87 -9.21 1.80
C PHE A 54 0.41 -7.83 1.31
N ASN A 55 -0.82 -7.74 0.83
CA ASN A 55 -1.40 -6.50 0.31
C ASN A 55 -1.49 -5.44 1.40
N ILE A 56 -2.04 -5.79 2.57
CA ILE A 56 -2.21 -4.86 3.68
C ILE A 56 -0.86 -4.45 4.25
N ALA A 57 0.08 -5.38 4.37
CA ALA A 57 1.42 -5.06 4.83
C ALA A 57 2.11 -4.07 3.88
N THR A 58 1.92 -4.25 2.58
CA THR A 58 2.44 -3.33 1.58
C THR A 58 1.83 -1.95 1.73
N ALA A 59 0.51 -1.86 1.93
CA ALA A 59 -0.15 -0.59 2.17
C ALA A 59 0.43 0.13 3.38
N GLY A 60 0.67 -0.62 4.46
CA GLY A 60 1.30 -0.06 5.67
C GLY A 60 2.69 0.47 5.40
N ALA A 61 3.50 -0.25 4.63
CA ALA A 61 4.84 0.20 4.25
C ALA A 61 4.78 1.47 3.42
N ILE A 62 3.84 1.56 2.48
CA ILE A 62 3.68 2.76 1.65
C ILE A 62 3.28 3.96 2.51
N VAL A 63 2.31 3.77 3.42
CA VAL A 63 1.91 4.83 4.35
C VAL A 63 3.11 5.28 5.18
N ARG A 64 3.97 4.34 5.60
CA ARG A 64 5.16 4.69 6.35
C ARG A 64 6.12 5.57 5.55
N ILE A 65 6.26 5.31 4.25
CA ILE A 65 7.07 6.17 3.39
C ILE A 65 6.52 7.61 3.42
N TYR A 66 5.21 7.76 3.23
CA TYR A 66 4.58 9.09 3.25
C TYR A 66 4.67 9.73 4.63
N LEU A 67 4.55 8.92 5.68
CA LEU A 67 4.65 9.41 7.05
C LEU A 67 6.05 9.98 7.32
N ASN A 68 7.10 9.30 6.84
CA ASN A 68 8.46 9.80 6.97
C ASN A 68 8.63 11.13 6.22
N ARG A 69 8.07 11.24 5.04
CA ARG A 69 8.12 12.48 4.26
C ARG A 69 7.37 13.62 4.94
N ALA A 70 6.31 13.30 5.67
CA ALA A 70 5.48 14.27 6.36
C ALA A 70 5.95 14.55 7.78
N ASN A 71 7.14 14.10 8.14
CA ASN A 71 7.74 14.33 9.47
C ASN A 71 6.85 13.82 10.61
N GLY A 72 6.21 12.68 10.40
CA GLY A 72 5.36 12.04 11.41
C GLY A 72 3.93 12.50 11.45
N ASN A 73 3.51 13.40 10.57
CA ASN A 73 2.12 13.85 10.52
C ASN A 73 1.26 12.79 9.81
N LEU A 74 0.55 12.00 10.60
CA LEU A 74 -0.23 10.87 10.08
C LEU A 74 -1.34 11.32 9.12
N MET A 75 -2.03 12.40 9.45
CA MET A 75 -3.13 12.85 8.58
C MET A 75 -2.63 13.32 7.23
N GLN A 76 -1.49 14.00 7.20
CA GLN A 76 -0.88 14.40 5.94
C GLN A 76 -0.42 13.19 5.13
N ALA A 77 0.19 12.21 5.80
CA ALA A 77 0.65 10.98 5.13
C ALA A 77 -0.52 10.24 4.49
N ILE A 78 -1.63 10.12 5.19
CA ILE A 78 -2.84 9.46 4.65
C ILE A 78 -3.39 10.26 3.47
N GLY A 79 -3.42 11.57 3.58
CA GLY A 79 -3.85 12.44 2.48
C GLY A 79 -2.96 12.27 1.24
N ASP A 80 -1.66 12.21 1.44
CA ASP A 80 -0.71 12.03 0.36
C ASP A 80 -0.88 10.66 -0.30
N TYR A 81 -1.05 9.61 0.50
CA TYR A 81 -1.34 8.28 -0.02
C TYR A 81 -2.62 8.31 -0.86
N HIS A 82 -3.66 8.95 -0.33
CA HIS A 82 -4.96 9.00 -0.96
C HIS A 82 -4.92 9.73 -2.31
N SER A 83 -4.13 10.79 -2.41
CA SER A 83 -4.05 11.57 -3.65
C SER A 83 -3.26 10.84 -4.74
N HIS A 84 -2.35 9.92 -4.37
CA HIS A 84 -1.56 9.15 -5.34
C HIS A 84 -2.15 7.76 -5.60
N THR A 85 -3.06 7.29 -4.76
CA THR A 85 -3.67 5.97 -4.89
C THR A 85 -5.16 6.12 -4.65
N PRO A 86 -5.96 6.29 -5.70
CA PRO A 86 -7.41 6.46 -5.54
C PRO A 86 -8.02 5.32 -4.74
N VAL A 87 -8.89 5.66 -3.80
CA VAL A 87 -9.53 4.70 -2.91
C VAL A 87 -11.03 4.78 -3.11
N ARG A 88 -11.66 3.66 -3.47
CA ARG A 88 -13.08 3.68 -3.80
C ARG A 88 -13.97 3.76 -2.58
N ASN A 89 -13.88 2.87 -1.67
CA ASN A 89 -14.65 2.97 -0.43
C ASN A 89 -13.79 3.67 0.62
N SER A 90 -13.78 4.99 0.56
CA SER A 90 -12.82 5.79 1.30
C SER A 90 -12.96 5.64 2.82
N SER A 91 -14.18 5.55 3.36
CA SER A 91 -14.33 5.51 4.82
C SER A 91 -13.77 4.21 5.41
N TYR A 92 -14.02 3.06 4.79
CA TYR A 92 -13.45 1.78 5.25
C TYR A 92 -11.94 1.77 5.08
N ARG A 93 -11.47 2.16 3.90
CA ARG A 93 -10.04 2.09 3.59
C ARG A 93 -9.23 3.06 4.42
N LEU A 94 -9.77 4.25 4.68
CA LEU A 94 -9.10 5.19 5.57
C LEU A 94 -8.92 4.61 6.96
N LYS A 95 -9.92 3.91 7.50
CA LYS A 95 -9.79 3.27 8.80
C LYS A 95 -8.69 2.22 8.81
N VAL A 96 -8.60 1.42 7.74
CA VAL A 96 -7.54 0.42 7.62
C VAL A 96 -6.17 1.08 7.48
N LEU A 97 -6.07 2.13 6.67
CA LEU A 97 -4.82 2.87 6.50
C LEU A 97 -4.38 3.55 7.80
N GLU A 98 -5.32 4.13 8.54
CA GLU A 98 -5.01 4.72 9.84
C GLU A 98 -4.50 3.66 10.81
N ALA A 99 -5.12 2.49 10.85
CA ALA A 99 -4.68 1.39 11.69
C ALA A 99 -3.28 0.92 11.28
N ALA A 100 -3.04 0.77 9.98
CA ALA A 100 -1.73 0.37 9.47
C ALA A 100 -0.67 1.42 9.80
N GLY A 101 -1.01 2.71 9.68
CA GLY A 101 -0.11 3.80 10.02
C GLY A 101 0.23 3.81 11.51
N ARG A 102 -0.76 3.57 12.36
CA ARG A 102 -0.51 3.48 13.80
C ARG A 102 0.39 2.30 14.15
N LEU A 103 0.20 1.17 13.50
CA LEU A 103 1.09 0.02 13.69
C LEU A 103 2.51 0.35 13.23
N ALA A 104 2.65 1.03 12.09
CA ALA A 104 3.95 1.45 11.59
C ALA A 104 4.65 2.39 12.56
N GLN A 105 3.92 3.31 13.20
CA GLN A 105 4.48 4.19 14.22
C GLN A 105 4.89 3.43 15.48
N ARG A 106 4.06 2.45 15.88
CA ARG A 106 4.31 1.68 17.10
C ARG A 106 5.46 0.70 16.94
N PHE A 107 5.64 0.16 15.73
CA PHE A 107 6.68 -0.83 15.44
C PHE A 107 7.55 -0.35 14.28
N PRO A 108 8.20 0.81 14.44
CA PRO A 108 8.92 1.42 13.31
C PRO A 108 10.09 0.59 12.81
N HIS A 109 10.75 -0.17 13.70
CA HIS A 109 11.88 -0.98 13.31
C HIS A 109 11.50 -2.15 12.40
N ILE A 110 10.22 -2.51 12.34
CA ILE A 110 9.75 -3.58 11.46
C ILE A 110 9.40 -3.05 10.09
N LEU A 111 8.63 -1.95 10.03
CA LEU A 111 8.10 -1.44 8.77
C LEU A 111 8.98 -0.36 8.14
N VAL A 112 9.67 0.44 8.94
CA VAL A 112 10.51 1.54 8.44
C VAL A 112 11.59 1.03 7.51
N ARG A 113 12.32 -0.01 7.93
CA ARG A 113 13.41 -0.55 7.13
C ARG A 113 12.92 -0.97 5.74
N ARG A 114 11.78 -1.65 5.67
CA ARG A 114 11.20 -2.09 4.41
C ARG A 114 10.70 -0.93 3.56
N ALA A 115 10.09 0.06 4.21
CA ALA A 115 9.58 1.23 3.53
C ALA A 115 10.70 2.02 2.86
N ASP A 116 11.82 2.21 3.56
CA ASP A 116 12.97 2.92 3.01
C ASP A 116 13.52 2.21 1.78
N GLN A 117 13.59 0.90 1.81
CA GLN A 117 14.06 0.11 0.67
C GLN A 117 13.09 0.17 -0.50
N LEU A 118 11.80 0.17 -0.23
CA LEU A 118 10.79 0.28 -1.28
C LEU A 118 10.83 1.64 -1.98
N HIS A 119 11.15 2.67 -1.23
CA HIS A 119 11.21 4.03 -1.76
C HIS A 119 12.40 4.24 -2.70
N ARG A 120 13.45 3.48 -2.54
CA ARG A 120 14.64 3.57 -3.38
C ARG A 120 14.50 2.72 -4.61
#